data_5efc487b43064cfe3ca6a390e24a5071
#
_entry.id   5efc487b43064cfe3ca6a390e24a5071
#
_cell.length_a   1.000
_cell.length_b   1.000
_cell.length_c   1.000
_cell.angle_alpha   90.00
_cell.angle_beta   90.00
_cell.angle_gamma   90.00
#
_symmetry.space_group_name_H-M   'P 1'
#
loop_
_entity.id
_entity.type
_entity.pdbx_description
1 polymer ?
#
loop_
_entity_poly.entity_id
_entity_poly.type
_entity_poly.pdbx_seq_one_letter_code
_entity_poly.pdbx_strand_id
1 'polypeptide(L)'
;MNKKNHIEAPSTPLHRREGHGGGSLIQWSDISRYRGELMGVAILIVVLFHLTVARQSPFFGLKRMGNLGVDIFFFLSGIGLWFSWTKLMDTQSKRPYFTFYARRYLRVYPAWLVIACLFYIQDYLGPHKESTSLIDLIGDITINWDFWLHDELHFWYVPATMMLYMFAPFYMNLVRRHPMYRWLPAAMMVWCCTVQWVGPIHQAVGHLEIFWSRVPIFFIGINVGEMIRQKQQMEGSSWVLILLLFAMTLGTCIYLEQVLHGKFPLFIERMIYIPLTISSVLVLTKVFTWLPSWGLRALRFVGGISLEIYLIHCQFVLLPLEKHKWGYWLTFLACMAITIPLAWGLQKIIKSLTPDPSIPSGARPPVAFPKGEGSK
;
A
#
# COMPACT_ATOMS: atom_id res chain seq x y z
N MET A 1 61.82 8.70 -24.33
CA MET A 1 61.07 9.72 -23.62
C MET A 1 59.64 9.19 -23.45
N ASN A 2 59.33 8.66 -22.28
CA ASN A 2 58.06 8.02 -21.97
C ASN A 2 57.25 8.94 -21.03
N LYS A 3 56.21 9.55 -21.53
CA LYS A 3 55.26 10.31 -20.72
C LYS A 3 54.21 9.35 -20.17
N LYS A 4 54.27 9.09 -18.86
CA LYS A 4 53.19 8.42 -18.09
C LYS A 4 52.02 9.44 -17.93
N ASN A 5 50.89 9.13 -18.49
CA ASN A 5 49.62 9.81 -18.15
C ASN A 5 49.07 9.22 -16.86
N HIS A 6 49.13 10.02 -15.79
CA HIS A 6 48.34 9.76 -14.58
C HIS A 6 46.86 10.08 -14.86
N ILE A 7 46.00 9.05 -14.79
CA ILE A 7 44.59 9.20 -14.75
C ILE A 7 44.21 9.41 -13.28
N GLU A 8 43.86 10.62 -12.92
CA GLU A 8 43.28 10.94 -11.62
C GLU A 8 41.83 10.36 -11.56
N ALA A 9 41.57 9.60 -10.48
CA ALA A 9 40.25 9.09 -10.17
C ALA A 9 39.30 10.28 -9.83
N PRO A 10 38.03 10.27 -10.26
CA PRO A 10 37.11 11.32 -9.93
C PRO A 10 36.78 11.31 -8.44
N SER A 11 37.12 12.41 -7.77
CA SER A 11 36.75 12.71 -6.40
C SER A 11 35.24 12.71 -6.23
N THR A 12 34.76 11.93 -5.26
CA THR A 12 33.36 11.92 -4.79
C THR A 12 32.92 13.32 -4.41
N PRO A 13 31.81 13.86 -4.92
CA PRO A 13 31.34 15.17 -4.49
C PRO A 13 30.85 15.09 -3.04
N LEU A 14 31.51 15.83 -2.18
CA LEU A 14 31.06 16.18 -0.83
C LEU A 14 29.64 16.74 -0.89
N HIS A 15 28.73 16.18 -0.10
CA HIS A 15 27.38 16.70 0.13
C HIS A 15 27.48 18.15 0.59
N ARG A 16 27.24 19.08 -0.34
CA ARG A 16 27.03 20.48 -0.07
C ARG A 16 25.70 20.59 0.70
N ARG A 17 25.76 20.95 1.97
CA ARG A 17 24.61 21.44 2.72
C ARG A 17 24.14 22.72 2.03
N GLU A 18 23.13 22.61 1.18
CA GLU A 18 22.43 23.80 0.69
C GLU A 18 21.68 24.45 1.85
N GLY A 19 21.94 25.74 2.00
CA GLY A 19 21.43 26.57 3.09
C GLY A 19 19.91 26.60 3.13
N HIS A 20 19.37 26.51 4.34
CA HIS A 20 17.96 26.72 4.65
C HIS A 20 17.64 28.19 4.47
N GLY A 21 17.05 28.53 3.33
CA GLY A 21 16.54 29.87 3.05
C GLY A 21 15.58 29.82 1.87
N GLY A 22 14.33 29.48 2.13
CA GLY A 22 13.24 29.44 1.16
C GLY A 22 12.32 28.26 1.49
N GLY A 23 11.04 28.50 1.78
CA GLY A 23 10.08 27.45 2.11
C GLY A 23 10.14 26.32 1.08
N SER A 24 10.61 25.12 1.48
CA SER A 24 10.83 24.01 0.57
C SER A 24 9.50 23.65 -0.11
N LEU A 25 9.43 23.88 -1.41
CA LEU A 25 8.32 23.48 -2.26
C LEU A 25 8.13 21.96 -2.15
N ILE A 26 6.90 21.49 -2.12
CA ILE A 26 6.59 20.07 -2.17
C ILE A 26 7.02 19.52 -3.55
N GLN A 27 7.70 18.40 -3.51
CA GLN A 27 8.17 17.72 -4.68
C GLN A 27 7.49 16.34 -4.80
N TRP A 28 7.22 15.90 -6.01
CA TRP A 28 6.75 14.55 -6.26
C TRP A 28 7.71 13.49 -5.67
N SER A 29 9.01 13.79 -5.64
CA SER A 29 10.04 12.92 -5.07
C SER A 29 9.90 12.70 -3.56
N ASP A 30 9.23 13.61 -2.83
CA ASP A 30 8.99 13.46 -1.39
C ASP A 30 8.10 12.26 -1.09
N ILE A 31 7.20 11.88 -2.00
CA ILE A 31 6.39 10.67 -1.87
C ILE A 31 7.29 9.43 -1.78
N SER A 32 8.32 9.34 -2.61
CA SER A 32 9.29 8.23 -2.53
C SER A 32 10.15 8.29 -1.28
N ARG A 33 10.56 9.49 -0.87
CA ARG A 33 11.37 9.73 0.33
C ARG A 33 10.65 9.28 1.60
N TYR A 34 9.37 9.63 1.74
CA TYR A 34 8.54 9.34 2.92
C TYR A 34 7.62 8.12 2.73
N ARG A 35 7.92 7.26 1.75
CA ARG A 35 7.05 6.11 1.42
C ARG A 35 6.76 5.21 2.62
N GLY A 36 7.77 4.94 3.46
CA GLY A 36 7.60 4.11 4.65
C GLY A 36 6.68 4.74 5.68
N GLU A 37 6.82 6.03 5.91
CA GLU A 37 6.01 6.83 6.83
C GLU A 37 4.55 6.91 6.35
N LEU A 38 4.35 7.14 5.05
CA LEU A 38 3.02 7.13 4.41
C LEU A 38 2.31 5.79 4.60
N MET A 39 3.03 4.68 4.41
CA MET A 39 2.50 3.34 4.68
C MET A 39 2.17 3.14 6.17
N GLY A 40 2.98 3.74 7.08
CA GLY A 40 2.72 3.72 8.52
C GLY A 40 1.43 4.45 8.89
N VAL A 41 1.22 5.66 8.36
CA VAL A 41 -0.04 6.39 8.56
C VAL A 41 -1.21 5.61 7.95
N ALA A 42 -1.04 5.09 6.74
CA ALA A 42 -2.09 4.35 6.04
C ALA A 42 -2.58 3.14 6.86
N ILE A 43 -1.69 2.33 7.42
CA ILE A 43 -2.14 1.18 8.23
C ILE A 43 -2.79 1.62 9.55
N LEU A 44 -2.30 2.67 10.21
CA LEU A 44 -2.90 3.17 11.43
C LEU A 44 -4.34 3.65 11.21
N ILE A 45 -4.60 4.40 10.14
CA ILE A 45 -5.97 4.85 9.84
C ILE A 45 -6.87 3.70 9.37
N VAL A 46 -6.33 2.65 8.74
CA VAL A 46 -7.07 1.41 8.42
C VAL A 46 -7.49 0.70 9.70
N VAL A 47 -6.61 0.57 10.69
CA VAL A 47 -6.98 -0.03 11.99
C VAL A 47 -8.04 0.82 12.68
N LEU A 48 -7.89 2.15 12.72
CA LEU A 48 -8.90 3.07 13.26
C LEU A 48 -10.26 2.94 12.55
N PHE A 49 -10.26 2.70 11.24
CA PHE A 49 -11.48 2.47 10.46
C PHE A 49 -12.24 1.22 10.90
N HIS A 50 -11.56 0.14 11.28
CA HIS A 50 -12.20 -1.11 11.65
C HIS A 50 -12.84 -1.09 13.05
N LEU A 51 -12.43 -0.17 13.95
CA LEU A 51 -13.04 -0.07 15.28
C LEU A 51 -14.51 0.36 15.19
N THR A 52 -15.33 -0.18 16.09
CA THR A 52 -16.75 0.15 16.14
C THR A 52 -16.98 1.54 16.76
N VAL A 53 -17.76 2.36 16.08
CA VAL A 53 -18.26 3.66 16.55
C VAL A 53 -19.74 3.76 16.22
N ALA A 54 -20.55 4.27 17.17
CA ALA A 54 -21.95 4.49 16.92
C ALA A 54 -22.16 5.49 15.76
N ARG A 55 -23.14 5.23 14.88
CA ARG A 55 -23.44 6.12 13.73
C ARG A 55 -23.80 7.55 14.14
N GLN A 56 -24.36 7.71 15.36
CA GLN A 56 -24.74 9.01 15.93
C GLN A 56 -23.52 9.80 16.47
N SER A 57 -22.35 9.18 16.55
CA SER A 57 -21.14 9.85 17.03
C SER A 57 -20.75 11.00 16.09
N PRO A 58 -20.38 12.18 16.62
CA PRO A 58 -19.91 13.30 15.81
C PRO A 58 -18.63 13.00 15.04
N PHE A 59 -17.92 11.93 15.39
CA PHE A 59 -16.68 11.47 14.73
C PHE A 59 -16.90 10.33 13.74
N PHE A 60 -18.15 9.92 13.50
CA PHE A 60 -18.42 8.78 12.62
C PHE A 60 -17.88 8.99 11.21
N GLY A 61 -18.20 10.11 10.57
CA GLY A 61 -17.74 10.43 9.22
C GLY A 61 -16.22 10.51 9.13
N LEU A 62 -15.57 11.15 10.12
CA LEU A 62 -14.09 11.20 10.15
C LEU A 62 -13.46 9.80 10.32
N LYS A 63 -14.03 8.96 11.17
CA LYS A 63 -13.58 7.57 11.36
C LYS A 63 -13.69 6.77 10.05
N ARG A 64 -14.77 6.97 9.29
CA ARG A 64 -14.96 6.33 7.99
C ARG A 64 -13.87 6.67 6.97
N MET A 65 -13.27 7.86 7.08
CA MET A 65 -12.14 8.26 6.23
C MET A 65 -10.90 7.38 6.40
N GLY A 66 -10.80 6.57 7.45
CA GLY A 66 -9.71 5.61 7.59
C GLY A 66 -9.63 4.59 6.46
N ASN A 67 -10.73 4.36 5.73
CA ASN A 67 -10.73 3.54 4.52
C ASN A 67 -9.79 4.08 3.41
N LEU A 68 -9.51 5.39 3.40
CA LEU A 68 -8.51 6.02 2.53
C LEU A 68 -7.12 5.38 2.63
N GLY A 69 -6.79 4.79 3.80
CA GLY A 69 -5.50 4.11 3.98
C GLY A 69 -5.26 3.00 2.96
N VAL A 70 -6.30 2.31 2.53
CA VAL A 70 -6.20 1.27 1.50
C VAL A 70 -5.88 1.88 0.13
N ASP A 71 -6.51 3.00 -0.21
CA ASP A 71 -6.23 3.73 -1.45
C ASP A 71 -4.79 4.27 -1.48
N ILE A 72 -4.28 4.75 -0.33
CA ILE A 72 -2.86 5.12 -0.18
C ILE A 72 -1.94 3.91 -0.44
N PHE A 73 -2.27 2.72 0.06
CA PHE A 73 -1.48 1.51 -0.23
C PHE A 73 -1.46 1.17 -1.70
N PHE A 74 -2.59 1.19 -2.40
CA PHE A 74 -2.65 0.94 -3.83
C PHE A 74 -1.87 1.98 -4.63
N PHE A 75 -2.03 3.26 -4.31
CA PHE A 75 -1.29 4.35 -4.95
C PHE A 75 0.24 4.20 -4.80
N LEU A 76 0.71 4.01 -3.56
CA LEU A 76 2.14 3.81 -3.27
C LEU A 76 2.68 2.51 -3.86
N SER A 77 1.84 1.46 -3.97
CA SER A 77 2.21 0.23 -4.65
C SER A 77 2.44 0.47 -6.13
N GLY A 78 1.53 1.16 -6.81
CA GLY A 78 1.69 1.54 -8.22
C GLY A 78 3.00 2.29 -8.49
N ILE A 79 3.32 3.30 -7.66
CA ILE A 79 4.59 4.04 -7.72
C ILE A 79 5.78 3.08 -7.58
N GLY A 80 5.77 2.23 -6.56
CA GLY A 80 6.86 1.30 -6.30
C GLY A 80 7.05 0.24 -7.38
N LEU A 81 5.96 -0.19 -8.04
CA LEU A 81 6.04 -1.12 -9.17
C LEU A 81 6.67 -0.49 -10.38
N TRP A 82 6.34 0.77 -10.69
CA TRP A 82 6.98 1.51 -11.78
C TRP A 82 8.50 1.54 -11.64
N PHE A 83 9.02 1.93 -10.46
CA PHE A 83 10.47 1.93 -10.20
C PHE A 83 11.11 0.55 -10.34
N SER A 84 10.44 -0.48 -9.81
CA SER A 84 10.94 -1.85 -9.90
C SER A 84 10.99 -2.36 -11.33
N TRP A 85 9.93 -2.10 -12.11
CA TRP A 85 9.81 -2.52 -13.50
C TRP A 85 10.81 -1.81 -14.40
N THR A 86 10.88 -0.48 -14.30
CA THR A 86 11.83 0.32 -15.11
C THR A 86 13.27 -0.10 -14.83
N LYS A 87 13.64 -0.35 -13.57
CA LYS A 87 14.96 -0.88 -13.22
C LYS A 87 15.25 -2.22 -13.92
N LEU A 88 14.29 -3.16 -13.92
CA LEU A 88 14.47 -4.45 -14.61
C LEU A 88 14.65 -4.30 -16.13
N MET A 89 13.92 -3.39 -16.72
CA MET A 89 14.01 -3.12 -18.16
C MET A 89 15.31 -2.39 -18.53
N ASP A 90 15.70 -1.39 -17.75
CA ASP A 90 16.90 -0.59 -17.99
C ASP A 90 18.19 -1.42 -17.77
N THR A 91 18.16 -2.40 -16.84
CA THR A 91 19.27 -3.35 -16.63
C THR A 91 19.26 -4.56 -17.58
N GLN A 92 18.36 -4.58 -18.57
CA GLN A 92 18.21 -5.67 -19.54
C GLN A 92 18.16 -7.07 -18.90
N SER A 93 17.37 -7.20 -17.83
CA SER A 93 17.19 -8.48 -17.13
C SER A 93 16.81 -9.60 -18.10
N LYS A 94 17.47 -10.76 -18.03
CA LYS A 94 17.20 -11.91 -18.91
C LYS A 94 15.76 -12.45 -18.80
N ARG A 95 15.14 -12.31 -17.61
CA ARG A 95 13.78 -12.80 -17.32
C ARG A 95 12.99 -11.75 -16.52
N PRO A 96 12.66 -10.57 -17.11
CA PRO A 96 12.09 -9.45 -16.35
C PRO A 96 10.74 -9.79 -15.71
N TYR A 97 9.84 -10.45 -16.43
CA TYR A 97 8.52 -10.85 -15.91
C TYR A 97 8.66 -11.82 -14.73
N PHE A 98 9.42 -12.90 -14.89
CA PHE A 98 9.64 -13.85 -13.82
C PHE A 98 10.23 -13.19 -12.57
N THR A 99 11.27 -12.37 -12.74
CA THR A 99 11.91 -11.65 -11.63
C THR A 99 10.94 -10.67 -10.96
N PHE A 100 10.09 -10.00 -11.75
CA PHE A 100 9.07 -9.10 -11.24
C PHE A 100 8.06 -9.86 -10.38
N TYR A 101 7.44 -10.89 -10.93
CA TYR A 101 6.42 -11.67 -10.24
C TYR A 101 7.00 -12.36 -8.99
N ALA A 102 8.14 -13.02 -9.11
CA ALA A 102 8.78 -13.68 -7.97
C ALA A 102 8.99 -12.71 -6.79
N ARG A 103 9.53 -11.51 -7.05
CA ARG A 103 9.72 -10.50 -6.00
C ARG A 103 8.44 -10.02 -5.36
N ARG A 104 7.33 -9.94 -6.10
CA ARG A 104 6.05 -9.43 -5.60
C ARG A 104 5.28 -10.48 -4.85
N TYR A 105 5.16 -11.66 -5.43
CA TYR A 105 4.44 -12.76 -4.77
C TYR A 105 5.18 -13.27 -3.53
N LEU A 106 6.50 -13.43 -3.57
CA LEU A 106 7.30 -13.82 -2.39
C LEU A 106 7.21 -12.81 -1.24
N ARG A 107 6.91 -11.54 -1.51
CA ARG A 107 6.70 -10.55 -0.45
C ARG A 107 5.33 -10.66 0.21
N VAL A 108 4.29 -11.05 -0.52
CA VAL A 108 2.90 -11.02 -0.05
C VAL A 108 2.42 -12.42 0.31
N TYR A 109 2.62 -13.37 -0.59
CA TYR A 109 1.99 -14.69 -0.54
C TYR A 109 2.39 -15.54 0.67
N PRO A 110 3.66 -15.59 1.12
CA PRO A 110 4.00 -16.40 2.30
C PRO A 110 3.30 -15.95 3.58
N ALA A 111 3.21 -14.63 3.81
CA ALA A 111 2.48 -14.10 4.96
C ALA A 111 0.96 -14.38 4.84
N TRP A 112 0.41 -14.19 3.65
CA TRP A 112 -0.97 -14.57 3.35
C TRP A 112 -1.22 -16.04 3.64
N LEU A 113 -0.42 -16.94 3.09
CA LEU A 113 -0.63 -18.40 3.23
C LEU A 113 -0.66 -18.84 4.69
N VAL A 114 0.25 -18.31 5.53
CA VAL A 114 0.25 -18.62 6.97
C VAL A 114 -1.04 -18.18 7.64
N ILE A 115 -1.47 -16.94 7.39
CA ILE A 115 -2.67 -16.37 8.01
C ILE A 115 -3.94 -17.02 7.46
N ALA A 116 -4.01 -17.28 6.15
CA ALA A 116 -5.13 -17.97 5.53
C ALA A 116 -5.29 -19.40 6.07
N CYS A 117 -4.20 -20.15 6.21
CA CYS A 117 -4.27 -21.47 6.84
C CYS A 117 -4.79 -21.38 8.29
N LEU A 118 -4.29 -20.42 9.08
CA LEU A 118 -4.74 -20.25 10.46
C LEU A 118 -6.22 -19.87 10.55
N PHE A 119 -6.72 -19.04 9.64
CA PHE A 119 -8.10 -18.58 9.64
C PHE A 119 -9.04 -19.65 9.05
N TYR A 120 -8.87 -20.03 7.81
CA TYR A 120 -9.81 -20.90 7.07
C TYR A 120 -9.81 -22.34 7.55
N ILE A 121 -8.67 -22.90 8.00
CA ILE A 121 -8.67 -24.27 8.58
C ILE A 121 -9.42 -24.27 9.91
N GLN A 122 -9.23 -23.24 10.75
CA GLN A 122 -9.94 -23.13 12.02
C GLN A 122 -11.45 -22.96 11.80
N ASP A 123 -11.85 -22.16 10.82
CA ASP A 123 -13.25 -21.97 10.44
C ASP A 123 -13.86 -23.26 9.87
N TYR A 124 -13.18 -23.95 8.96
CA TYR A 124 -13.62 -25.21 8.37
C TYR A 124 -13.85 -26.32 9.40
N LEU A 125 -13.03 -26.36 10.46
CA LEU A 125 -13.17 -27.34 11.56
C LEU A 125 -14.19 -26.87 12.62
N GLY A 126 -14.56 -25.60 12.61
CA GLY A 126 -15.48 -24.98 13.56
C GLY A 126 -16.96 -25.18 13.24
N PRO A 127 -17.84 -24.62 14.08
CA PRO A 127 -19.30 -24.67 13.88
C PRO A 127 -19.79 -23.73 12.77
N HIS A 128 -19.08 -22.64 12.49
CA HIS A 128 -19.36 -21.68 11.43
C HIS A 128 -18.45 -22.00 10.26
N LYS A 129 -19.01 -22.60 9.21
CA LYS A 129 -18.24 -23.01 8.03
C LYS A 129 -18.45 -21.99 6.91
N GLU A 130 -17.50 -21.10 6.70
CA GLU A 130 -17.42 -20.30 5.47
C GLU A 130 -17.07 -21.24 4.30
N SER A 131 -16.01 -22.03 4.42
CA SER A 131 -15.67 -23.07 3.44
C SER A 131 -16.54 -24.31 3.62
N THR A 132 -17.36 -24.63 2.62
CA THR A 132 -18.33 -25.74 2.67
C THR A 132 -17.74 -27.09 2.27
N SER A 133 -16.64 -27.11 1.53
CA SER A 133 -15.95 -28.28 1.01
C SER A 133 -14.44 -28.17 1.12
N LEU A 134 -13.71 -29.29 0.96
CA LEU A 134 -12.24 -29.27 0.92
C LEU A 134 -11.70 -28.48 -0.28
N ILE A 135 -12.40 -28.49 -1.42
CA ILE A 135 -12.02 -27.73 -2.61
C ILE A 135 -12.18 -26.25 -2.34
N ASP A 136 -13.24 -25.85 -1.68
CA ASP A 136 -13.54 -24.51 -1.25
C ASP A 136 -12.46 -23.98 -0.29
N LEU A 137 -12.15 -24.75 0.75
CA LEU A 137 -11.07 -24.45 1.67
C LEU A 137 -9.72 -24.22 0.94
N ILE A 138 -9.38 -25.08 -0.03
CA ILE A 138 -8.15 -24.91 -0.81
C ILE A 138 -8.21 -23.62 -1.64
N GLY A 139 -9.38 -23.32 -2.23
CA GLY A 139 -9.61 -22.09 -2.98
C GLY A 139 -9.43 -20.84 -2.13
N ASP A 140 -9.99 -20.85 -0.91
CA ASP A 140 -9.88 -19.73 0.03
C ASP A 140 -8.44 -19.52 0.50
N ILE A 141 -7.75 -20.58 0.88
CA ILE A 141 -6.35 -20.50 1.30
C ILE A 141 -5.44 -20.00 0.17
N THR A 142 -5.69 -20.44 -1.08
CA THR A 142 -4.78 -20.14 -2.20
C THR A 142 -5.03 -18.78 -2.83
N ILE A 143 -6.28 -18.45 -3.14
CA ILE A 143 -6.65 -17.23 -3.90
C ILE A 143 -7.79 -16.43 -3.27
N ASN A 144 -8.26 -16.80 -2.09
CA ASN A 144 -9.40 -16.20 -1.40
C ASN A 144 -10.67 -16.23 -2.27
N TRP A 145 -11.19 -17.41 -2.52
CA TRP A 145 -12.42 -17.61 -3.33
C TRP A 145 -13.61 -16.91 -2.74
N ASP A 146 -13.72 -16.83 -1.42
CA ASP A 146 -14.79 -16.13 -0.72
C ASP A 146 -14.92 -14.69 -1.17
N PHE A 147 -13.79 -14.00 -1.34
CA PHE A 147 -13.80 -12.63 -1.88
C PHE A 147 -14.25 -12.58 -3.35
N TRP A 148 -13.77 -13.50 -4.20
CA TRP A 148 -14.06 -13.43 -5.63
C TRP A 148 -15.45 -13.90 -6.01
N LEU A 149 -16.02 -14.86 -5.26
CA LEU A 149 -17.23 -15.57 -5.64
C LEU A 149 -18.41 -15.35 -4.68
N HIS A 150 -18.15 -15.08 -3.38
CA HIS A 150 -19.16 -15.10 -2.33
C HIS A 150 -19.37 -13.74 -1.63
N ASP A 151 -18.78 -12.65 -2.15
CA ASP A 151 -18.89 -11.27 -1.59
C ASP A 151 -18.36 -11.15 -0.15
N GLU A 152 -17.47 -12.03 0.28
CA GLU A 152 -16.86 -11.95 1.59
C GLU A 152 -15.65 -11.01 1.59
N LEU A 153 -15.65 -10.07 2.55
CA LEU A 153 -14.62 -9.04 2.60
C LEU A 153 -13.41 -9.39 3.50
N HIS A 154 -13.31 -10.65 3.94
CA HIS A 154 -12.17 -11.09 4.71
C HIS A 154 -10.89 -11.05 3.87
N PHE A 155 -9.91 -10.28 4.35
CA PHE A 155 -8.59 -10.17 3.71
C PHE A 155 -8.59 -9.74 2.22
N TRP A 156 -9.68 -9.17 1.72
CA TRP A 156 -9.90 -8.80 0.31
C TRP A 156 -8.73 -8.03 -0.35
N TYR A 157 -7.99 -7.23 0.43
CA TYR A 157 -6.86 -6.44 -0.08
C TYR A 157 -5.75 -7.31 -0.68
N VAL A 158 -5.53 -8.52 -0.14
CA VAL A 158 -4.46 -9.42 -0.62
C VAL A 158 -4.76 -9.94 -2.03
N PRO A 159 -5.89 -10.64 -2.29
CA PRO A 159 -6.21 -11.11 -3.64
C PRO A 159 -6.35 -9.94 -4.63
N ALA A 160 -6.94 -8.81 -4.22
CA ALA A 160 -7.02 -7.62 -5.05
C ALA A 160 -5.63 -7.07 -5.45
N THR A 161 -4.69 -7.01 -4.50
CA THR A 161 -3.31 -6.58 -4.76
C THR A 161 -2.59 -7.55 -5.69
N MET A 162 -2.74 -8.85 -5.49
CA MET A 162 -2.12 -9.88 -6.34
C MET A 162 -2.65 -9.83 -7.78
N MET A 163 -3.95 -9.62 -7.94
CA MET A 163 -4.58 -9.44 -9.25
C MET A 163 -4.02 -8.19 -9.97
N LEU A 164 -3.93 -7.05 -9.28
CA LEU A 164 -3.35 -5.83 -9.85
C LEU A 164 -1.88 -6.01 -10.21
N TYR A 165 -1.11 -6.74 -9.42
CA TYR A 165 0.30 -7.05 -9.73
C TYR A 165 0.43 -7.92 -10.98
N MET A 166 -0.52 -8.80 -11.24
CA MET A 166 -0.54 -9.62 -12.45
C MET A 166 -0.67 -8.77 -13.72
N PHE A 167 -1.51 -7.73 -13.69
CA PHE A 167 -1.73 -6.87 -14.86
C PHE A 167 -0.74 -5.69 -14.96
N ALA A 168 -0.09 -5.29 -13.87
CA ALA A 168 0.78 -4.13 -13.84
C ALA A 168 1.90 -4.13 -14.89
N PRO A 169 2.67 -5.22 -15.15
CA PRO A 169 3.73 -5.21 -16.16
C PRO A 169 3.23 -4.93 -17.59
N PHE A 170 2.04 -5.41 -17.91
CA PHE A 170 1.43 -5.17 -19.23
C PHE A 170 1.11 -3.68 -19.43
N TYR A 171 0.48 -3.05 -18.43
CA TYR A 171 0.21 -1.62 -18.44
C TYR A 171 1.51 -0.80 -18.46
N MET A 172 2.48 -1.14 -17.63
CA MET A 172 3.77 -0.44 -17.58
C MET A 172 4.51 -0.52 -18.91
N ASN A 173 4.48 -1.67 -19.59
CA ASN A 173 5.04 -1.79 -20.94
C ASN A 173 4.27 -0.96 -21.97
N LEU A 174 2.94 -0.97 -21.88
CA LEU A 174 2.10 -0.19 -22.78
C LEU A 174 2.43 1.31 -22.68
N VAL A 175 2.46 1.88 -21.48
CA VAL A 175 2.75 3.32 -21.28
C VAL A 175 4.21 3.69 -21.53
N ARG A 176 5.16 2.73 -21.42
CA ARG A 176 6.56 2.95 -21.82
C ARG A 176 6.70 3.08 -23.32
N ARG A 177 5.99 2.25 -24.08
CA ARG A 177 6.03 2.27 -25.56
C ARG A 177 5.19 3.40 -26.14
N HIS A 178 4.03 3.64 -25.53
CA HIS A 178 3.03 4.58 -26.01
C HIS A 178 2.52 5.43 -24.83
N PRO A 179 3.18 6.53 -24.49
CA PRO A 179 2.83 7.39 -23.36
C PRO A 179 1.41 7.95 -23.40
N MET A 180 0.79 8.00 -24.59
CA MET A 180 -0.60 8.43 -24.74
C MET A 180 -1.59 7.58 -23.94
N TYR A 181 -1.29 6.30 -23.67
CA TYR A 181 -2.20 5.42 -22.90
C TYR A 181 -2.23 5.70 -21.38
N ARG A 182 -1.53 6.74 -20.91
CA ARG A 182 -1.64 7.18 -19.50
C ARG A 182 -3.03 7.69 -19.12
N TRP A 183 -3.91 7.93 -20.08
CA TRP A 183 -5.31 8.27 -19.81
C TRP A 183 -6.19 7.05 -19.43
N LEU A 184 -5.74 5.82 -19.64
CA LEU A 184 -6.53 4.61 -19.33
C LEU A 184 -7.13 4.56 -17.94
N PRO A 185 -6.52 5.10 -16.85
CA PRO A 185 -7.22 5.21 -15.57
C PRO A 185 -8.56 5.95 -15.63
N ALA A 186 -8.72 6.90 -16.54
CA ALA A 186 -10.03 7.56 -16.77
C ALA A 186 -11.06 6.58 -17.34
N ALA A 187 -10.67 5.69 -18.27
CA ALA A 187 -11.56 4.62 -18.74
C ALA A 187 -11.92 3.63 -17.62
N MET A 188 -10.98 3.37 -16.70
CA MET A 188 -11.25 2.53 -15.52
C MET A 188 -12.25 3.19 -14.57
N MET A 189 -12.25 4.54 -14.44
CA MET A 189 -13.28 5.27 -13.70
C MET A 189 -14.65 5.13 -14.38
N VAL A 190 -14.69 5.23 -15.71
CA VAL A 190 -15.94 4.99 -16.48
C VAL A 190 -16.44 3.56 -16.26
N TRP A 191 -15.55 2.58 -16.21
CA TRP A 191 -15.91 1.20 -15.87
C TRP A 191 -16.56 1.10 -14.49
N CYS A 192 -16.01 1.79 -13.47
CA CYS A 192 -16.63 1.82 -12.13
C CYS A 192 -18.06 2.40 -12.18
N CYS A 193 -18.29 3.46 -12.96
CA CYS A 193 -19.64 3.98 -13.21
C CYS A 193 -20.54 2.92 -13.84
N THR A 194 -20.02 2.21 -14.84
CA THR A 194 -20.76 1.16 -15.54
C THR A 194 -21.16 0.03 -14.60
N VAL A 195 -20.24 -0.44 -13.76
CA VAL A 195 -20.50 -1.47 -12.74
C VAL A 195 -21.60 -1.00 -11.76
N GLN A 196 -21.60 0.28 -11.38
CA GLN A 196 -22.58 0.80 -10.43
C GLN A 196 -23.99 0.93 -11.02
N TRP A 197 -24.13 1.38 -12.27
CA TRP A 197 -25.43 1.82 -12.81
C TRP A 197 -26.02 0.95 -13.93
N VAL A 198 -25.22 0.05 -14.52
CA VAL A 198 -25.76 -0.87 -15.54
C VAL A 198 -26.18 -2.18 -14.88
N GLY A 199 -27.50 -2.37 -14.72
CA GLY A 199 -28.10 -3.46 -13.95
C GLY A 199 -27.52 -4.86 -14.23
N PRO A 200 -27.43 -5.35 -15.48
CA PRO A 200 -26.85 -6.65 -15.77
C PRO A 200 -25.39 -6.79 -15.36
N ILE A 201 -24.59 -5.72 -15.49
CA ILE A 201 -23.17 -5.71 -15.10
C ILE A 201 -23.06 -5.66 -13.57
N HIS A 202 -23.90 -4.85 -12.92
CA HIS A 202 -23.95 -4.79 -11.46
C HIS A 202 -24.27 -6.16 -10.84
N GLN A 203 -25.24 -6.88 -11.40
CA GLN A 203 -25.59 -8.23 -10.94
C GLN A 203 -24.45 -9.23 -11.12
N ALA A 204 -23.64 -9.09 -12.17
CA ALA A 204 -22.56 -10.03 -12.47
C ALA A 204 -21.28 -9.75 -11.62
N VAL A 205 -20.91 -8.48 -11.44
CA VAL A 205 -19.61 -8.10 -10.85
C VAL A 205 -19.68 -6.98 -9.82
N GLY A 206 -20.88 -6.56 -9.40
CA GLY A 206 -21.09 -5.48 -8.44
C GLY A 206 -20.59 -5.82 -7.02
N HIS A 207 -20.57 -7.10 -6.65
CA HIS A 207 -19.97 -7.58 -5.39
C HIS A 207 -18.46 -7.25 -5.31
N LEU A 208 -17.78 -7.10 -6.44
CA LEU A 208 -16.38 -6.68 -6.52
C LEU A 208 -16.21 -5.15 -6.59
N GLU A 209 -17.21 -4.35 -6.22
CA GLU A 209 -17.13 -2.87 -6.24
C GLU A 209 -15.91 -2.35 -5.48
N ILE A 210 -15.61 -2.95 -4.34
CA ILE A 210 -14.47 -2.58 -3.52
C ILE A 210 -13.12 -2.77 -4.25
N PHE A 211 -13.02 -3.73 -5.15
CA PHE A 211 -11.86 -3.94 -6.02
C PHE A 211 -11.86 -2.96 -7.20
N TRP A 212 -12.97 -2.89 -7.96
CA TRP A 212 -13.05 -2.06 -9.15
C TRP A 212 -12.74 -0.60 -8.86
N SER A 213 -13.26 -0.08 -7.75
CA SER A 213 -13.06 1.32 -7.36
C SER A 213 -11.60 1.67 -7.03
N ARG A 214 -10.73 0.69 -6.75
CA ARG A 214 -9.29 0.91 -6.46
C ARG A 214 -8.39 0.69 -7.67
N VAL A 215 -8.89 0.11 -8.75
CA VAL A 215 -8.12 -0.06 -9.98
C VAL A 215 -7.59 1.28 -10.50
N PRO A 216 -8.40 2.36 -10.64
CA PRO A 216 -7.89 3.63 -11.16
C PRO A 216 -6.74 4.21 -10.34
N ILE A 217 -6.86 4.27 -9.01
CA ILE A 217 -5.83 4.90 -8.15
C ILE A 217 -4.50 4.13 -8.19
N PHE A 218 -4.53 2.79 -8.33
CA PHE A 218 -3.34 1.98 -8.50
C PHE A 218 -2.60 2.33 -9.79
N PHE A 219 -3.31 2.41 -10.93
CA PHE A 219 -2.72 2.75 -12.23
C PHE A 219 -2.30 4.22 -12.31
N ILE A 220 -3.00 5.15 -11.65
CA ILE A 220 -2.53 6.52 -11.45
C ILE A 220 -1.21 6.53 -10.69
N GLY A 221 -1.06 5.68 -9.66
CA GLY A 221 0.20 5.51 -8.94
C GLY A 221 1.35 5.11 -9.86
N ILE A 222 1.13 4.22 -10.83
CA ILE A 222 2.13 3.86 -11.84
C ILE A 222 2.53 5.09 -12.68
N ASN A 223 1.56 5.89 -13.13
CA ASN A 223 1.81 7.09 -13.92
C ASN A 223 2.59 8.15 -13.12
N VAL A 224 2.24 8.36 -11.86
CA VAL A 224 2.97 9.27 -10.95
C VAL A 224 4.39 8.77 -10.70
N GLY A 225 4.61 7.45 -10.66
CA GLY A 225 5.95 6.87 -10.56
C GLY A 225 6.90 7.35 -11.66
N GLU A 226 6.41 7.53 -12.89
CA GLU A 226 7.20 8.11 -13.99
C GLU A 226 7.49 9.60 -13.77
N MET A 227 6.50 10.38 -13.33
CA MET A 227 6.70 11.81 -13.02
C MET A 227 7.79 12.00 -11.94
N ILE A 228 7.79 11.14 -10.91
CA ILE A 228 8.82 11.13 -9.87
C ILE A 228 10.19 10.78 -10.46
N ARG A 229 10.26 9.78 -11.33
CA ARG A 229 11.50 9.34 -11.97
C ARG A 229 12.11 10.45 -12.84
N GLN A 230 11.27 11.20 -13.53
CA GLN A 230 11.67 12.35 -14.36
C GLN A 230 11.99 13.60 -13.51
N LYS A 231 11.89 13.53 -12.18
CA LYS A 231 12.12 14.64 -11.27
C LYS A 231 11.29 15.89 -11.61
N GLN A 232 10.05 15.66 -12.06
CA GLN A 232 9.14 16.77 -12.31
C GLN A 232 8.91 17.58 -11.02
N GLN A 233 9.07 18.88 -11.13
CA GLN A 233 8.87 19.82 -10.03
C GLN A 233 7.43 20.33 -10.03
N MET A 234 6.95 20.69 -8.84
CA MET A 234 5.65 21.33 -8.68
C MET A 234 5.89 22.84 -8.49
N GLU A 235 5.05 23.62 -9.14
CA GLU A 235 5.07 25.08 -8.93
C GLU A 235 4.55 25.45 -7.54
N GLY A 236 5.06 26.54 -6.96
CA GLY A 236 4.67 26.97 -5.62
C GLY A 236 3.18 27.29 -5.48
N SER A 237 2.55 27.79 -6.55
CA SER A 237 1.09 28.03 -6.62
C SER A 237 0.25 26.75 -6.50
N SER A 238 0.77 25.60 -6.93
CA SER A 238 0.08 24.31 -6.88
C SER A 238 -0.24 23.87 -5.45
N TRP A 239 0.52 24.37 -4.45
CA TRP A 239 0.27 24.01 -3.05
C TRP A 239 -1.11 24.46 -2.55
N VAL A 240 -1.54 25.66 -2.89
CA VAL A 240 -2.86 26.17 -2.51
C VAL A 240 -3.96 25.31 -3.14
N LEU A 241 -3.80 24.94 -4.40
CA LEU A 241 -4.74 24.04 -5.08
C LEU A 241 -4.80 22.65 -4.44
N ILE A 242 -3.65 22.09 -4.02
CA ILE A 242 -3.59 20.80 -3.31
C ILE A 242 -4.31 20.88 -1.97
N LEU A 243 -4.11 21.95 -1.19
CA LEU A 243 -4.79 22.14 0.09
C LEU A 243 -6.31 22.31 -0.09
N LEU A 244 -6.71 23.09 -1.09
CA LEU A 244 -8.14 23.26 -1.42
C LEU A 244 -8.75 21.93 -1.85
N LEU A 245 -8.08 21.19 -2.74
CA LEU A 245 -8.54 19.88 -3.19
C LEU A 245 -8.66 18.90 -2.01
N PHE A 246 -7.65 18.86 -1.13
CA PHE A 246 -7.68 18.05 0.07
C PHE A 246 -8.86 18.42 0.98
N ALA A 247 -9.03 19.71 1.29
CA ALA A 247 -10.09 20.17 2.17
C ALA A 247 -11.49 19.90 1.59
N MET A 248 -11.69 20.18 0.31
CA MET A 248 -12.98 19.94 -0.38
C MET A 248 -13.31 18.46 -0.44
N THR A 249 -12.38 17.62 -0.88
CA THR A 249 -12.64 16.17 -1.02
C THR A 249 -12.81 15.48 0.32
N LEU A 250 -11.99 15.83 1.32
CA LEU A 250 -12.13 15.33 2.68
C LEU A 250 -13.47 15.77 3.30
N GLY A 251 -13.80 17.05 3.20
CA GLY A 251 -15.06 17.60 3.70
C GLY A 251 -16.27 16.95 3.06
N THR A 252 -16.23 16.74 1.74
CA THR A 252 -17.32 16.05 1.01
C THR A 252 -17.48 14.60 1.49
N CYS A 253 -16.41 13.84 1.61
CA CYS A 253 -16.49 12.46 2.07
C CYS A 253 -16.98 12.37 3.53
N ILE A 254 -16.48 13.25 4.42
CA ILE A 254 -16.99 13.33 5.79
C ILE A 254 -18.48 13.66 5.80
N TYR A 255 -18.95 14.60 4.97
CA TYR A 255 -20.36 14.97 4.87
C TYR A 255 -21.21 13.78 4.39
N LEU A 256 -20.78 13.07 3.35
CA LEU A 256 -21.49 11.90 2.82
C LEU A 256 -21.69 10.83 3.90
N GLU A 257 -20.67 10.52 4.67
CA GLU A 257 -20.73 9.50 5.72
C GLU A 257 -21.43 10.01 7.00
N GLN A 258 -21.16 11.25 7.44
CA GLN A 258 -21.69 11.79 8.69
C GLN A 258 -23.16 12.17 8.58
N VAL A 259 -23.58 12.76 7.45
CA VAL A 259 -24.93 13.32 7.28
C VAL A 259 -25.82 12.35 6.54
N LEU A 260 -25.35 11.76 5.44
CA LEU A 260 -26.15 10.86 4.62
C LEU A 260 -26.09 9.40 5.11
N HIS A 261 -25.16 9.08 6.03
CA HIS A 261 -25.03 7.75 6.65
C HIS A 261 -24.99 6.58 5.65
N GLY A 262 -24.29 6.76 4.54
CA GLY A 262 -24.18 5.74 3.48
C GLY A 262 -25.40 5.66 2.55
N LYS A 263 -26.39 6.56 2.67
CA LYS A 263 -27.54 6.65 1.76
C LYS A 263 -27.19 7.40 0.47
N PHE A 264 -26.14 6.95 -0.20
CA PHE A 264 -25.67 7.48 -1.49
C PHE A 264 -25.03 6.35 -2.29
N PRO A 265 -24.92 6.46 -3.61
CA PRO A 265 -24.17 5.48 -4.39
C PRO A 265 -22.70 5.45 -3.95
N LEU A 266 -22.24 4.32 -3.43
CA LEU A 266 -20.91 4.16 -2.83
C LEU A 266 -19.79 4.52 -3.82
N PHE A 267 -20.04 4.31 -5.09
CA PHE A 267 -19.18 4.71 -6.18
C PHE A 267 -18.80 6.21 -6.15
N ILE A 268 -19.71 7.14 -5.81
CA ILE A 268 -19.42 8.58 -5.76
C ILE A 268 -18.30 8.85 -4.77
N GLU A 269 -18.41 8.33 -3.55
CA GLU A 269 -17.38 8.48 -2.53
C GLU A 269 -16.03 7.88 -2.98
N ARG A 270 -16.08 6.68 -3.60
CA ARG A 270 -14.89 6.00 -4.10
C ARG A 270 -14.15 6.79 -5.17
N MET A 271 -14.86 7.46 -6.05
CA MET A 271 -14.22 8.32 -7.06
C MET A 271 -13.66 9.60 -6.44
N ILE A 272 -14.28 10.14 -5.39
CA ILE A 272 -13.71 11.28 -4.63
C ILE A 272 -12.46 10.86 -3.84
N TYR A 273 -12.33 9.60 -3.44
CA TYR A 273 -11.11 9.10 -2.80
C TYR A 273 -9.88 9.18 -3.70
N ILE A 274 -10.02 9.20 -5.02
CA ILE A 274 -8.88 9.31 -5.93
C ILE A 274 -8.13 10.65 -5.73
N PRO A 275 -8.76 11.83 -5.95
CA PRO A 275 -8.11 13.10 -5.68
C PRO A 275 -7.79 13.31 -4.18
N LEU A 276 -8.61 12.76 -3.27
CA LEU A 276 -8.35 12.80 -1.83
C LEU A 276 -7.05 12.03 -1.49
N THR A 277 -6.82 10.86 -2.07
CA THR A 277 -5.59 10.08 -1.85
C THR A 277 -4.35 10.83 -2.28
N ILE A 278 -4.37 11.40 -3.50
CA ILE A 278 -3.22 12.11 -4.07
C ILE A 278 -2.91 13.34 -3.22
N SER A 279 -3.93 14.16 -2.90
CA SER A 279 -3.75 15.36 -2.10
C SER A 279 -3.34 15.04 -0.65
N SER A 280 -3.93 14.00 -0.03
CA SER A 280 -3.54 13.53 1.31
C SER A 280 -2.08 13.10 1.39
N VAL A 281 -1.62 12.32 0.42
CA VAL A 281 -0.22 11.88 0.36
C VAL A 281 0.72 13.07 0.26
N LEU A 282 0.41 14.07 -0.59
CA LEU A 282 1.23 15.28 -0.72
C LEU A 282 1.19 16.13 0.55
N VAL A 283 0.03 16.32 1.18
CA VAL A 283 -0.11 17.03 2.45
C VAL A 283 0.69 16.34 3.56
N LEU A 284 0.59 15.03 3.66
CA LEU A 284 1.34 14.25 4.66
C LEU A 284 2.85 14.37 4.47
N THR A 285 3.37 14.39 3.24
CA THR A 285 4.82 14.62 3.03
C THR A 285 5.29 15.94 3.60
N LYS A 286 4.45 17.00 3.55
CA LYS A 286 4.77 18.28 4.16
C LYS A 286 4.68 18.23 5.68
N VAL A 287 3.64 17.58 6.23
CA VAL A 287 3.51 17.38 7.68
C VAL A 287 4.73 16.65 8.23
N PHE A 288 5.26 15.67 7.51
CA PHE A 288 6.43 14.91 7.93
C PHE A 288 7.70 15.76 8.05
N THR A 289 7.79 16.89 7.36
CA THR A 289 8.93 17.81 7.54
C THR A 289 8.97 18.46 8.94
N TRP A 290 7.84 18.48 9.64
CA TRP A 290 7.70 19.06 10.98
C TRP A 290 7.77 18.01 12.10
N LEU A 291 7.66 16.71 11.73
CA LEU A 291 7.72 15.65 12.73
C LEU A 291 9.16 15.42 13.22
N PRO A 292 9.33 15.13 14.52
CA PRO A 292 10.63 14.74 15.06
C PRO A 292 11.09 13.40 14.48
N SER A 293 12.40 13.21 14.42
CA SER A 293 13.02 12.02 13.82
C SER A 293 12.59 10.69 14.45
N TRP A 294 12.25 10.68 15.74
CA TRP A 294 11.73 9.49 16.41
C TRP A 294 10.34 9.11 15.92
N GLY A 295 9.47 10.09 15.69
CA GLY A 295 8.12 9.88 15.13
C GLY A 295 8.19 9.32 13.71
N LEU A 296 9.06 9.88 12.86
CA LEU A 296 9.30 9.37 11.51
C LEU A 296 9.83 7.92 11.54
N ARG A 297 10.76 7.60 12.46
CA ARG A 297 11.27 6.23 12.62
C ARG A 297 10.17 5.25 13.03
N ALA A 298 9.30 5.66 13.97
CA ALA A 298 8.18 4.84 14.41
C ALA A 298 7.18 4.58 13.26
N LEU A 299 6.80 5.60 12.51
CA LEU A 299 5.91 5.44 11.34
C LEU A 299 6.54 4.56 10.28
N ARG A 300 7.84 4.74 9.98
CA ARG A 300 8.57 3.90 9.00
C ARG A 300 8.64 2.45 9.45
N PHE A 301 8.83 2.18 10.74
CA PHE A 301 8.82 0.83 11.30
C PHE A 301 7.44 0.17 11.13
N VAL A 302 6.36 0.85 11.55
CA VAL A 302 4.98 0.37 11.38
C VAL A 302 4.63 0.15 9.90
N GLY A 303 5.03 1.08 9.03
CA GLY A 303 4.86 0.95 7.58
C GLY A 303 5.63 -0.24 6.98
N GLY A 304 6.78 -0.60 7.56
CA GLY A 304 7.59 -1.74 7.14
C GLY A 304 6.96 -3.11 7.41
N ILE A 305 6.03 -3.17 8.38
CA ILE A 305 5.26 -4.38 8.77
C ILE A 305 3.76 -4.23 8.49
N SER A 306 3.38 -3.29 7.64
CA SER A 306 1.96 -2.92 7.41
C SER A 306 1.12 -4.05 6.84
N LEU A 307 1.70 -4.94 6.01
CA LEU A 307 1.00 -6.10 5.47
C LEU A 307 0.65 -7.09 6.59
N GLU A 308 1.60 -7.39 7.43
CA GLU A 308 1.42 -8.32 8.55
C GLU A 308 0.43 -7.75 9.59
N ILE A 309 0.47 -6.42 9.85
CA ILE A 309 -0.55 -5.74 10.66
C ILE A 309 -1.93 -5.90 10.01
N TYR A 310 -2.05 -5.65 8.70
CA TYR A 310 -3.31 -5.80 7.97
C TYR A 310 -3.89 -7.21 8.14
N LEU A 311 -3.07 -8.23 8.00
CA LEU A 311 -3.49 -9.63 8.08
C LEU A 311 -3.94 -10.05 9.50
N ILE A 312 -3.36 -9.45 10.54
CA ILE A 312 -3.58 -9.91 11.93
C ILE A 312 -4.63 -9.05 12.65
N HIS A 313 -4.63 -7.72 12.44
CA HIS A 313 -5.31 -6.78 13.33
C HIS A 313 -6.81 -7.04 13.50
N CYS A 314 -7.53 -7.31 12.42
CA CYS A 314 -8.99 -7.38 12.45
C CYS A 314 -9.46 -8.69 13.07
N GLN A 315 -9.24 -9.81 12.39
CA GLN A 315 -9.82 -11.11 12.75
C GLN A 315 -9.23 -11.67 14.06
N PHE A 316 -7.92 -11.54 14.26
CA PHE A 316 -7.24 -12.20 15.39
C PHE A 316 -7.14 -11.33 16.65
N VAL A 317 -7.20 -10.01 16.52
CA VAL A 317 -6.98 -9.11 17.66
C VAL A 317 -8.18 -8.20 17.91
N LEU A 318 -8.64 -7.45 16.93
CA LEU A 318 -9.66 -6.43 17.14
C LEU A 318 -11.02 -7.02 17.51
N LEU A 319 -11.53 -7.99 16.73
CA LEU A 319 -12.83 -8.61 17.01
C LEU A 319 -12.91 -9.26 18.40
N PRO A 320 -11.88 -9.99 18.90
CA PRO A 320 -11.85 -10.43 20.30
C PRO A 320 -11.85 -9.28 21.31
N LEU A 321 -11.07 -8.20 21.06
CA LEU A 321 -10.98 -7.07 21.98
C LEU A 321 -12.27 -6.28 22.09
N GLU A 322 -13.03 -6.11 21.01
CA GLU A 322 -14.30 -5.36 21.02
C GLU A 322 -15.36 -5.99 21.93
N LYS A 323 -15.27 -7.29 22.19
CA LYS A 323 -16.16 -7.98 23.16
C LYS A 323 -16.05 -7.41 24.57
N HIS A 324 -14.90 -6.81 24.92
CA HIS A 324 -14.66 -6.22 26.23
C HIS A 324 -15.24 -4.80 26.41
N LYS A 325 -15.68 -4.13 25.33
CA LYS A 325 -16.32 -2.80 25.34
C LYS A 325 -15.49 -1.70 26.03
N TRP A 326 -14.17 -1.72 25.88
CA TRP A 326 -13.25 -0.76 26.54
C TRP A 326 -13.32 0.68 25.99
N GLY A 327 -14.12 0.93 24.97
CA GLY A 327 -14.17 2.22 24.27
C GLY A 327 -13.11 2.35 23.18
N TYR A 328 -13.33 3.33 22.29
CA TYR A 328 -12.62 3.47 21.02
C TYR A 328 -11.08 3.52 21.17
N TRP A 329 -10.58 4.48 21.97
CA TRP A 329 -9.14 4.72 22.05
C TRP A 329 -8.39 3.62 22.79
N LEU A 330 -8.96 3.09 23.88
CA LEU A 330 -8.32 2.02 24.62
C LEU A 330 -8.27 0.73 23.81
N THR A 331 -9.35 0.41 23.08
CA THR A 331 -9.37 -0.74 22.16
C THR A 331 -8.35 -0.56 21.06
N PHE A 332 -8.21 0.65 20.48
CA PHE A 332 -7.17 0.94 19.47
C PHE A 332 -5.77 0.70 20.04
N LEU A 333 -5.45 1.29 21.19
CA LEU A 333 -4.12 1.17 21.79
C LEU A 333 -3.80 -0.29 22.13
N ALA A 334 -4.75 -1.03 22.72
CA ALA A 334 -4.60 -2.44 23.01
C ALA A 334 -4.40 -3.27 21.72
N CYS A 335 -5.22 -3.00 20.69
CA CYS A 335 -5.08 -3.65 19.39
C CYS A 335 -3.68 -3.44 18.82
N MET A 336 -3.18 -2.21 18.79
CA MET A 336 -1.84 -1.91 18.28
C MET A 336 -0.73 -2.53 19.13
N ALA A 337 -0.86 -2.49 20.47
CA ALA A 337 0.12 -3.06 21.38
C ALA A 337 0.28 -4.58 21.21
N ILE A 338 -0.79 -5.29 20.85
CA ILE A 338 -0.76 -6.73 20.56
C ILE A 338 -0.34 -7.01 19.12
N THR A 339 -0.92 -6.28 18.17
CA THR A 339 -0.73 -6.55 16.72
C THR A 339 0.69 -6.26 16.26
N ILE A 340 1.33 -5.17 16.71
CA ILE A 340 2.67 -4.79 16.27
C ILE A 340 3.72 -5.88 16.58
N PRO A 341 3.84 -6.41 17.81
CA PRO A 341 4.76 -7.50 18.12
C PRO A 341 4.48 -8.78 17.31
N LEU A 342 3.21 -9.16 17.16
CA LEU A 342 2.81 -10.33 16.37
C LEU A 342 3.16 -10.17 14.89
N ALA A 343 2.87 -9.01 14.30
CA ALA A 343 3.20 -8.69 12.92
C ALA A 343 4.72 -8.69 12.68
N TRP A 344 5.48 -8.11 13.59
CA TRP A 344 6.94 -8.13 13.52
C TRP A 344 7.52 -9.54 13.64
N GLY A 345 6.98 -10.36 14.56
CA GLY A 345 7.33 -11.77 14.70
C GLY A 345 7.04 -12.56 13.42
N LEU A 346 5.82 -12.43 12.87
CA LEU A 346 5.44 -13.06 11.61
C LEU A 346 6.38 -12.66 10.47
N GLN A 347 6.67 -11.36 10.33
CA GLN A 347 7.59 -10.89 9.29
C GLN A 347 9.00 -11.49 9.45
N LYS A 348 9.52 -11.62 10.68
CA LYS A 348 10.82 -12.28 10.92
C LYS A 348 10.80 -13.74 10.50
N ILE A 349 9.77 -14.49 10.87
CA ILE A 349 9.60 -15.90 10.48
C ILE A 349 9.57 -16.02 8.96
N ILE A 350 8.74 -15.21 8.28
CA ILE A 350 8.65 -15.24 6.82
C ILE A 350 10.00 -14.95 6.17
N LYS A 351 10.73 -13.92 6.64
CA LYS A 351 12.05 -13.58 6.11
C LYS A 351 13.10 -14.67 6.33
N SER A 352 13.00 -15.47 7.39
CA SER A 352 13.90 -16.60 7.61
C SER A 352 13.60 -17.80 6.69
N LEU A 353 12.35 -17.95 6.25
CA LEU A 353 11.90 -19.06 5.42
C LEU A 353 11.97 -18.76 3.91
N THR A 354 11.92 -17.46 3.54
CA THR A 354 11.93 -17.06 2.12
C THR A 354 13.32 -16.59 1.72
N PRO A 355 13.91 -17.15 0.65
CA PRO A 355 15.19 -16.67 0.12
C PRO A 355 15.04 -15.22 -0.35
N ASP A 356 16.04 -14.39 -0.08
CA ASP A 356 16.06 -13.02 -0.61
C ASP A 356 16.14 -13.05 -2.14
N PRO A 357 15.13 -12.63 -2.87
CA PRO A 357 15.10 -12.66 -4.33
C PRO A 357 16.10 -11.67 -4.96
N SER A 358 16.80 -10.86 -4.17
CA SER A 358 17.89 -9.99 -4.62
C SER A 358 19.25 -10.70 -4.68
N ILE A 359 19.40 -11.86 -4.01
CA ILE A 359 20.63 -12.64 -4.03
C ILE A 359 20.55 -13.64 -5.19
N PRO A 360 21.44 -13.58 -6.19
CA PRO A 360 21.51 -14.61 -7.23
C PRO A 360 21.70 -15.98 -6.59
N SER A 361 20.92 -16.98 -7.01
CA SER A 361 21.08 -18.36 -6.58
C SER A 361 22.48 -18.81 -6.99
N GLY A 362 23.42 -18.89 -6.03
CA GLY A 362 24.83 -19.22 -6.26
C GLY A 362 25.85 -18.28 -5.60
N ALA A 363 25.43 -17.12 -5.12
CA ALA A 363 26.32 -16.27 -4.33
C ALA A 363 26.44 -16.85 -2.91
N ARG A 364 27.61 -17.36 -2.54
CA ARG A 364 27.92 -17.72 -1.14
C ARG A 364 27.74 -16.48 -0.25
N PRO A 365 27.16 -16.60 0.96
CA PRO A 365 27.13 -15.48 1.90
C PRO A 365 28.57 -14.97 2.11
N PRO A 366 28.76 -13.65 2.24
CA PRO A 366 30.11 -13.12 2.54
C PRO A 366 30.61 -13.78 3.81
N VAL A 367 31.75 -14.41 3.72
CA VAL A 367 32.46 -15.01 4.86
C VAL A 367 32.70 -13.88 5.85
N ALA A 368 32.11 -13.99 7.04
CA ALA A 368 32.39 -13.06 8.12
C ALA A 368 33.87 -13.17 8.43
N PHE A 369 34.63 -12.11 8.16
CA PHE A 369 36.03 -12.04 8.58
C PHE A 369 36.08 -12.10 10.11
N PRO A 370 36.90 -12.99 10.70
CA PRO A 370 37.09 -12.98 12.13
C PRO A 370 37.65 -11.61 12.54
N LYS A 371 37.04 -11.01 13.56
CA LYS A 371 37.57 -9.80 14.19
C LYS A 371 38.98 -10.13 14.65
N GLY A 372 39.97 -9.48 14.04
CA GLY A 372 41.36 -9.59 14.44
C GLY A 372 41.49 -9.28 15.93
N GLU A 373 42.01 -10.22 16.68
CA GLU A 373 42.45 -10.02 18.04
C GLU A 373 43.55 -8.94 18.05
N GLY A 374 43.32 -7.91 18.84
CA GLY A 374 44.27 -6.86 19.05
C GLY A 374 45.56 -7.41 19.66
N SER A 375 46.67 -7.18 19.03
CA SER A 375 47.96 -7.30 19.67
C SER A 375 48.42 -5.94 20.23
N LYS A 376 48.60 -5.95 21.52
CA LYS A 376 49.44 -5.09 22.39
C LYS A 376 49.94 -3.76 21.84
#